data_09ee6baa44b6723ad4a1f4137909f5e7
#
_entry.id   09ee6baa44b6723ad4a1f4137909f5e7
#
_cell.length_a   1.000
_cell.length_b   1.000
_cell.length_c   1.000
_cell.angle_alpha   90.00
_cell.angle_beta   90.00
_cell.angle_gamma   90.00
#
_symmetry.space_group_name_H-M   'P 1'
#
loop_
_entity.id
_entity.type
_entity.pdbx_description
1 polymer ?
#
loop_
_entity_poly.entity_id
_entity_poly.type
_entity_poly.pdbx_seq_one_letter_code
_entity_poly.pdbx_strand_id
1 'polypeptide(L)'
;MKNVNTTRIRKGNLTFYIDDDYVSLRDFILTVPRLFGRHEGELLHEGRNEVRRFSVGELVLVVKRYKRVNLVQRVVYTFFRKSKAERAYKYAHTFRNCGIHTPHEVAYIEQREHGLFVTGYFVSLSCPHPPVFHKLCEQQPFDVRLAEAVTRQILEMHKQGILHGDLNFGNFLYDVKDDGSVHFTVIDINRSRFCKGMPPREKCLKNLCTTTHRRDVYEYIVRYYARLRGWNEEEALGEALGYLERLEERNRKKDQLKNKLKK
;
A
#
# COMPACT_ATOMS: atom_id res chain seq x y z
N MET A 1 -7.88 -15.20 11.39
CA MET A 1 -8.43 -14.33 10.34
C MET A 1 -9.90 -14.69 10.20
N LYS A 2 -10.83 -13.75 10.45
CA LYS A 2 -12.25 -13.98 10.14
C LYS A 2 -12.36 -14.21 8.62
N ASN A 3 -13.18 -15.17 8.21
CA ASN A 3 -13.48 -15.38 6.81
C ASN A 3 -14.12 -14.11 6.25
N VAL A 4 -13.52 -13.52 5.23
CA VAL A 4 -14.13 -12.43 4.47
C VAL A 4 -15.13 -13.10 3.55
N ASN A 5 -16.42 -12.80 3.76
CA ASN A 5 -17.48 -13.33 2.91
C ASN A 5 -17.38 -12.65 1.54
N THR A 6 -17.23 -13.44 0.49
CA THR A 6 -17.12 -12.93 -0.88
C THR A 6 -17.94 -13.78 -1.83
N THR A 7 -18.74 -13.11 -2.62
CA THR A 7 -19.41 -13.73 -3.77
C THR A 7 -18.41 -13.93 -4.91
N ARG A 8 -18.25 -15.21 -5.33
CA ARG A 8 -17.34 -15.59 -6.42
C ARG A 8 -18.09 -15.79 -7.72
N ILE A 9 -17.65 -15.12 -8.79
CA ILE A 9 -18.22 -15.26 -10.14
C ILE A 9 -17.11 -15.59 -11.12
N ARG A 10 -17.34 -16.55 -12.01
CA ARG A 10 -16.42 -16.90 -13.11
C ARG A 10 -17.05 -16.60 -14.46
N LYS A 11 -16.33 -15.85 -15.31
CA LYS A 11 -16.72 -15.55 -16.70
C LYS A 11 -15.50 -15.74 -17.62
N GLY A 12 -15.49 -16.80 -18.40
CA GLY A 12 -14.38 -17.14 -19.28
C GLY A 12 -13.05 -17.28 -18.50
N ASN A 13 -12.09 -16.46 -18.86
CA ASN A 13 -10.76 -16.42 -18.25
C ASN A 13 -10.64 -15.47 -17.04
N LEU A 14 -11.75 -14.89 -16.59
CA LEU A 14 -11.83 -13.96 -15.45
C LEU A 14 -12.53 -14.63 -14.27
N THR A 15 -11.99 -14.40 -13.06
CA THR A 15 -12.64 -14.73 -11.80
C THR A 15 -12.75 -13.46 -10.97
N PHE A 16 -13.96 -13.16 -10.53
CA PHE A 16 -14.32 -12.00 -9.72
C PHE A 16 -14.62 -12.49 -8.31
N TYR A 17 -14.14 -11.75 -7.32
CA TYR A 17 -14.43 -11.93 -5.91
C TYR A 17 -14.94 -10.59 -5.39
N ILE A 18 -16.22 -10.52 -5.08
CA ILE A 18 -16.92 -9.32 -4.69
C ILE A 18 -17.24 -9.44 -3.21
N ASP A 19 -16.94 -8.40 -2.42
CA ASP A 19 -17.36 -8.34 -1.03
C ASP A 19 -18.89 -8.37 -0.95
N ASP A 20 -19.44 -9.15 -0.02
CA ASP A 20 -20.88 -9.36 0.07
C ASP A 20 -21.64 -8.06 0.36
N ASP A 21 -21.02 -7.09 1.05
CA ASP A 21 -21.59 -5.75 1.29
C ASP A 21 -21.70 -4.91 0.00
N TYR A 22 -20.97 -5.28 -1.07
CA TYR A 22 -20.93 -4.57 -2.35
C TYR A 22 -21.45 -5.37 -3.54
N VAL A 23 -22.28 -6.39 -3.31
CA VAL A 23 -22.88 -7.19 -4.38
C VAL A 23 -23.75 -6.36 -5.33
N SER A 24 -24.34 -5.26 -4.86
CA SER A 24 -25.06 -4.27 -5.69
C SER A 24 -24.20 -3.66 -6.80
N LEU A 25 -22.88 -3.60 -6.63
CA LEU A 25 -21.91 -3.11 -7.63
C LEU A 25 -21.49 -4.19 -8.64
N ARG A 26 -22.08 -5.39 -8.59
CA ARG A 26 -21.71 -6.55 -9.42
C ARG A 26 -21.60 -6.21 -10.90
N ASP A 27 -22.59 -5.53 -11.44
CA ASP A 27 -22.64 -5.26 -12.88
C ASP A 27 -21.51 -4.33 -13.31
N PHE A 28 -21.19 -3.30 -12.52
CA PHE A 28 -20.01 -2.48 -12.75
C PHE A 28 -18.73 -3.30 -12.64
N ILE A 29 -18.55 -4.08 -11.58
CA ILE A 29 -17.32 -4.85 -11.32
C ILE A 29 -17.04 -5.82 -12.47
N LEU A 30 -18.08 -6.43 -13.05
CA LEU A 30 -17.96 -7.32 -14.21
C LEU A 30 -17.47 -6.61 -15.49
N THR A 31 -17.63 -5.27 -15.58
CA THR A 31 -17.15 -4.48 -16.73
C THR A 31 -15.72 -3.97 -16.56
N VAL A 32 -15.15 -3.97 -15.34
CA VAL A 32 -13.83 -3.39 -15.03
C VAL A 32 -12.73 -3.80 -16.02
N PRO A 33 -12.52 -5.10 -16.36
CA PRO A 33 -11.46 -5.46 -17.31
C PRO A 33 -11.66 -4.86 -18.70
N ARG A 34 -12.91 -4.72 -19.16
CA ARG A 34 -13.27 -4.08 -20.44
C ARG A 34 -13.01 -2.57 -20.40
N LEU A 35 -13.40 -1.89 -19.31
CA LEU A 35 -13.17 -0.45 -19.13
C LEU A 35 -11.68 -0.13 -19.19
N PHE A 36 -10.83 -0.93 -18.53
CA PHE A 36 -9.37 -0.79 -18.64
C PHE A 36 -8.83 -1.07 -20.04
N GLY A 37 -9.42 -2.01 -20.78
CA GLY A 37 -9.08 -2.27 -22.18
C GLY A 37 -9.41 -1.11 -23.13
N ARG A 38 -10.38 -0.28 -22.76
CA ARG A 38 -10.81 0.92 -23.51
C ARG A 38 -10.24 2.22 -22.95
N HIS A 39 -9.38 2.15 -21.93
CA HIS A 39 -8.84 3.32 -21.23
C HIS A 39 -9.91 4.24 -20.62
N GLU A 40 -11.08 3.70 -20.27
CA GLU A 40 -12.17 4.44 -19.65
C GLU A 40 -11.91 4.71 -18.15
N GLY A 41 -12.55 5.73 -17.59
CA GLY A 41 -12.36 6.23 -16.22
C GLY A 41 -11.22 7.27 -16.12
N GLU A 42 -11.26 8.07 -15.06
CA GLU A 42 -10.24 9.08 -14.77
C GLU A 42 -8.92 8.42 -14.42
N LEU A 43 -7.86 8.72 -15.17
CA LEU A 43 -6.53 8.21 -14.92
C LEU A 43 -5.88 8.93 -13.74
N LEU A 44 -5.64 8.22 -12.62
CA LEU A 44 -4.95 8.75 -11.44
C LEU A 44 -3.44 8.49 -11.48
N HIS A 45 -3.05 7.35 -12.05
CA HIS A 45 -1.63 6.97 -12.15
C HIS A 45 -1.43 5.99 -13.30
N GLU A 46 -0.38 6.23 -14.09
CA GLU A 46 0.10 5.31 -15.10
C GLU A 46 1.60 5.07 -14.91
N GLY A 47 1.98 3.80 -14.86
CA GLY A 47 3.36 3.38 -14.66
C GLY A 47 3.48 1.87 -14.62
N ARG A 48 4.12 1.34 -13.58
CA ARG A 48 4.20 -0.11 -13.38
C ARG A 48 2.82 -0.75 -13.17
N ASN A 49 1.90 -0.02 -12.55
CA ASN A 49 0.50 -0.37 -12.40
C ASN A 49 -0.32 0.80 -12.94
N GLU A 50 -1.55 0.55 -13.31
CA GLU A 50 -2.48 1.59 -13.74
C GLU A 50 -3.57 1.74 -12.69
N VAL A 51 -3.89 2.98 -12.31
CA VAL A 51 -4.92 3.30 -11.33
C VAL A 51 -5.91 4.26 -11.95
N ARG A 52 -7.19 3.90 -11.91
CA ARG A 52 -8.28 4.70 -12.45
C ARG A 52 -9.38 4.90 -11.41
N ARG A 53 -10.05 6.05 -11.49
CA ARG A 53 -11.22 6.41 -10.71
C ARG A 53 -12.48 6.28 -11.55
N PHE A 54 -13.57 5.81 -10.92
CA PHE A 54 -14.88 5.64 -11.52
C PHE A 54 -15.95 6.13 -10.56
N SER A 55 -16.94 6.88 -11.07
CA SER A 55 -18.15 7.21 -10.33
C SER A 55 -19.23 6.18 -10.69
N VAL A 56 -19.83 5.54 -9.68
CA VAL A 56 -20.87 4.51 -9.84
C VAL A 56 -22.00 4.82 -8.86
N GLY A 57 -23.06 5.44 -9.35
CA GLY A 57 -24.09 6.04 -8.50
C GLY A 57 -23.46 7.12 -7.60
N GLU A 58 -23.69 7.03 -6.31
CA GLU A 58 -23.14 7.94 -5.31
C GLU A 58 -21.71 7.54 -4.85
N LEU A 59 -21.24 6.38 -5.26
CA LEU A 59 -19.94 5.87 -4.85
C LEU A 59 -18.83 6.25 -5.84
N VAL A 60 -17.69 6.60 -5.30
CA VAL A 60 -16.46 6.80 -6.07
C VAL A 60 -15.51 5.62 -5.79
N LEU A 61 -15.17 4.91 -6.83
CA LEU A 61 -14.32 3.72 -6.77
C LEU A 61 -12.95 3.99 -7.36
N VAL A 62 -11.92 3.43 -6.75
CA VAL A 62 -10.57 3.39 -7.29
C VAL A 62 -10.23 1.96 -7.66
N VAL A 63 -9.82 1.77 -8.91
CA VAL A 63 -9.42 0.47 -9.43
C VAL A 63 -7.94 0.49 -9.80
N LYS A 64 -7.17 -0.44 -9.21
CA LYS A 64 -5.76 -0.64 -9.49
C LYS A 64 -5.56 -1.90 -10.31
N ARG A 65 -5.15 -1.76 -11.57
CA ARG A 65 -4.70 -2.87 -12.43
C ARG A 65 -3.22 -3.10 -12.18
N TYR A 66 -2.86 -4.32 -11.80
CA TYR A 66 -1.46 -4.71 -11.63
C TYR A 66 -0.84 -5.08 -12.98
N LYS A 67 0.44 -4.75 -13.16
CA LYS A 67 1.20 -5.11 -14.36
C LYS A 67 1.08 -6.61 -14.66
N ARG A 68 0.91 -6.97 -15.94
CA ARG A 68 1.01 -8.38 -16.41
C ARG A 68 2.34 -8.97 -15.94
N VAL A 69 2.27 -10.20 -15.47
CA VAL A 69 3.42 -10.91 -14.93
C VAL A 69 4.13 -11.73 -16.02
N ASN A 70 5.44 -11.93 -15.88
CA ASN A 70 6.20 -12.79 -16.77
C ASN A 70 5.87 -14.29 -16.53
N LEU A 71 6.32 -15.19 -17.43
CA LEU A 71 5.97 -16.61 -17.38
C LEU A 71 6.31 -17.27 -16.04
N VAL A 72 7.47 -17.02 -15.47
CA VAL A 72 7.86 -17.58 -14.15
C VAL A 72 6.91 -17.10 -13.07
N GLN A 73 6.58 -15.81 -13.05
CA GLN A 73 5.64 -15.25 -12.08
C GLN A 73 4.21 -15.77 -12.30
N ARG A 74 3.80 -16.12 -13.52
CA ARG A 74 2.50 -16.75 -13.80
C ARG A 74 2.36 -18.05 -13.02
N VAL A 75 3.37 -18.92 -13.08
CA VAL A 75 3.40 -20.19 -12.33
C VAL A 75 3.37 -19.92 -10.82
N VAL A 76 4.22 -19.01 -10.33
CA VAL A 76 4.29 -18.69 -8.90
C VAL A 76 2.96 -18.17 -8.35
N TYR A 77 2.29 -17.25 -9.06
CA TYR A 77 0.99 -16.72 -8.62
C TYR A 77 -0.19 -17.68 -8.88
N THR A 78 -0.01 -18.68 -9.71
CA THR A 78 -1.05 -19.70 -9.92
C THR A 78 -1.06 -20.73 -8.80
N PHE A 79 0.12 -21.20 -8.38
CA PHE A 79 0.23 -22.38 -7.52
C PHE A 79 0.78 -22.09 -6.11
N PHE A 80 1.63 -21.07 -5.95
CA PHE A 80 2.42 -20.89 -4.71
C PHE A 80 2.14 -19.62 -3.96
N ARG A 81 1.64 -18.58 -4.62
CA ARG A 81 1.50 -17.27 -3.98
C ARG A 81 0.23 -16.56 -4.42
N LYS A 82 -0.51 -16.01 -3.46
CA LYS A 82 -1.66 -15.14 -3.73
C LYS A 82 -1.28 -13.96 -4.62
N SER A 83 -2.18 -13.59 -5.55
CA SER A 83 -1.99 -12.44 -6.41
C SER A 83 -1.86 -11.15 -5.60
N LYS A 84 -1.35 -10.09 -6.23
CA LYS A 84 -1.28 -8.77 -5.56
C LYS A 84 -2.67 -8.21 -5.29
N ALA A 85 -3.63 -8.47 -6.18
CA ALA A 85 -5.01 -8.04 -6.03
C ALA A 85 -5.67 -8.76 -4.84
N GLU A 86 -5.55 -10.08 -4.75
CA GLU A 86 -6.04 -10.86 -3.60
C GLU A 86 -5.40 -10.39 -2.29
N ARG A 87 -4.08 -10.12 -2.30
CA ARG A 87 -3.41 -9.64 -1.09
C ARG A 87 -3.88 -8.24 -0.69
N ALA A 88 -4.05 -7.31 -1.64
CA ALA A 88 -4.57 -5.98 -1.36
C ALA A 88 -5.94 -6.07 -0.69
N TYR A 89 -6.83 -6.89 -1.23
CA TYR A 89 -8.17 -7.13 -0.68
C TYR A 89 -8.10 -7.72 0.74
N LYS A 90 -7.40 -8.84 0.93
CA LYS A 90 -7.32 -9.49 2.25
C LYS A 90 -6.59 -8.66 3.30
N TYR A 91 -5.59 -7.89 2.89
CA TYR A 91 -4.84 -7.04 3.81
C TYR A 91 -5.63 -5.80 4.22
N ALA A 92 -6.48 -5.24 3.33
CA ALA A 92 -7.38 -4.16 3.70
C ALA A 92 -8.30 -4.57 4.85
N HIS A 93 -8.92 -5.74 4.74
CA HIS A 93 -9.70 -6.31 5.84
C HIS A 93 -8.87 -6.51 7.13
N THR A 94 -7.63 -7.01 7.01
CA THR A 94 -6.75 -7.20 8.16
C THR A 94 -6.38 -5.87 8.82
N PHE A 95 -6.06 -4.84 8.04
CA PHE A 95 -5.74 -3.49 8.54
C PHE A 95 -6.90 -2.93 9.36
N ARG A 96 -8.12 -2.97 8.82
CA ARG A 96 -9.30 -2.47 9.52
C ARG A 96 -9.59 -3.25 10.80
N ASN A 97 -9.42 -4.57 10.81
CA ASN A 97 -9.56 -5.38 12.02
C ASN A 97 -8.52 -5.06 13.10
N CYS A 98 -7.38 -4.50 12.70
CA CYS A 98 -6.35 -3.97 13.61
C CYS A 98 -6.57 -2.49 13.97
N GLY A 99 -7.71 -1.87 13.60
CA GLY A 99 -7.98 -0.47 13.86
C GLY A 99 -7.18 0.51 12.99
N ILE A 100 -6.53 0.03 11.91
CA ILE A 100 -5.78 0.87 10.97
C ILE A 100 -6.66 1.16 9.76
N HIS A 101 -6.97 2.44 9.54
CA HIS A 101 -7.81 2.85 8.42
C HIS A 101 -7.10 2.67 7.08
N THR A 102 -7.80 2.07 6.13
CA THR A 102 -7.43 1.90 4.73
C THR A 102 -8.70 1.98 3.88
N PRO A 103 -8.64 2.36 2.59
CA PRO A 103 -9.83 2.37 1.75
C PRO A 103 -10.55 1.02 1.80
N HIS A 104 -11.88 1.07 1.92
CA HIS A 104 -12.68 -0.15 2.00
C HIS A 104 -12.53 -0.97 0.73
N GLU A 105 -12.18 -2.23 0.87
CA GLU A 105 -12.11 -3.16 -0.25
C GLU A 105 -13.52 -3.50 -0.75
N VAL A 106 -13.68 -3.49 -2.07
CA VAL A 106 -14.95 -3.79 -2.75
C VAL A 106 -14.87 -5.11 -3.49
N ALA A 107 -13.78 -5.32 -4.23
CA ALA A 107 -13.57 -6.55 -4.99
C ALA A 107 -12.11 -6.75 -5.37
N TYR A 108 -11.80 -7.99 -5.76
CA TYR A 108 -10.63 -8.26 -6.59
C TYR A 108 -10.97 -9.18 -7.75
N ILE A 109 -10.21 -9.02 -8.85
CA ILE A 109 -10.43 -9.75 -10.09
C ILE A 109 -9.12 -10.39 -10.50
N GLU A 110 -9.15 -11.64 -10.92
CA GLU A 110 -8.01 -12.36 -11.48
C GLU A 110 -8.28 -12.75 -12.92
N GLN A 111 -7.32 -12.47 -13.78
CA GLN A 111 -7.32 -12.90 -15.17
C GLN A 111 -6.31 -14.02 -15.36
N ARG A 112 -6.73 -15.09 -16.05
CA ARG A 112 -5.90 -16.25 -16.38
C ARG A 112 -5.89 -16.48 -17.88
N GLU A 113 -4.76 -16.95 -18.41
CA GLU A 113 -4.63 -17.41 -19.80
C GLU A 113 -4.03 -18.80 -19.76
N HIS A 114 -4.65 -19.76 -20.47
CA HIS A 114 -4.27 -21.18 -20.42
C HIS A 114 -4.13 -21.73 -18.99
N GLY A 115 -5.04 -21.32 -18.11
CA GLY A 115 -5.04 -21.71 -16.68
C GLY A 115 -4.07 -20.96 -15.78
N LEU A 116 -3.10 -20.21 -16.32
CA LEU A 116 -2.09 -19.48 -15.56
C LEU A 116 -2.50 -18.03 -15.31
N PHE A 117 -2.21 -17.55 -14.11
CA PHE A 117 -2.44 -16.14 -13.72
C PHE A 117 -1.66 -15.17 -14.61
N VAL A 118 -2.30 -14.11 -15.06
CA VAL A 118 -1.70 -13.08 -15.93
C VAL A 118 -1.68 -11.71 -15.28
N THR A 119 -2.81 -11.27 -14.76
CA THR A 119 -2.97 -9.97 -14.13
C THR A 119 -4.15 -9.99 -13.16
N GLY A 120 -4.27 -8.97 -12.33
CA GLY A 120 -5.39 -8.80 -11.41
C GLY A 120 -5.73 -7.34 -11.21
N TYR A 121 -6.96 -7.11 -10.75
CA TYR A 121 -7.49 -5.79 -10.42
C TYR A 121 -7.91 -5.79 -8.96
N PHE A 122 -7.65 -4.70 -8.27
CA PHE A 122 -8.16 -4.44 -6.94
C PHE A 122 -9.08 -3.23 -6.99
N VAL A 123 -10.28 -3.39 -6.47
CA VAL A 123 -11.33 -2.35 -6.41
C VAL A 123 -11.53 -1.96 -4.96
N SER A 124 -11.45 -0.67 -4.67
CA SER A 124 -11.72 -0.10 -3.35
C SER A 124 -12.58 1.16 -3.46
N LEU A 125 -13.17 1.58 -2.35
CA LEU A 125 -13.71 2.92 -2.24
C LEU A 125 -12.59 3.95 -2.40
N SER A 126 -12.93 5.13 -2.95
CA SER A 126 -12.00 6.25 -3.05
C SER A 126 -11.79 6.90 -1.68
N CYS A 127 -10.57 7.37 -1.43
CA CYS A 127 -10.26 8.28 -0.34
C CYS A 127 -9.84 9.62 -0.96
N PRO A 128 -10.56 10.72 -0.70
CA PRO A 128 -10.28 12.00 -1.36
C PRO A 128 -9.17 12.81 -0.68
N HIS A 129 -8.58 12.30 0.42
CA HIS A 129 -7.61 13.03 1.20
C HIS A 129 -6.22 13.10 0.53
N PRO A 130 -5.47 14.20 0.74
CA PRO A 130 -4.13 14.35 0.19
C PRO A 130 -3.11 13.47 0.93
N PRO A 131 -2.00 13.10 0.28
CA PRO A 131 -0.89 12.43 0.95
C PRO A 131 -0.08 13.42 1.81
N VAL A 132 0.50 12.93 2.90
CA VAL A 132 1.39 13.73 3.76
C VAL A 132 2.69 14.15 3.05
N PHE A 133 2.99 13.51 1.91
CA PHE A 133 4.20 13.72 1.13
C PHE A 133 4.48 15.20 0.86
N HIS A 134 3.49 15.97 0.40
CA HIS A 134 3.68 17.39 0.06
C HIS A 134 4.11 18.22 1.27
N LYS A 135 3.49 18.00 2.44
CA LYS A 135 3.81 18.74 3.67
C LYS A 135 5.14 18.35 4.28
N LEU A 136 5.55 17.09 4.13
CA LEU A 136 6.77 16.58 4.76
C LEU A 136 7.98 16.56 3.83
N CYS A 137 7.79 16.33 2.52
CA CYS A 137 8.91 16.17 1.60
C CYS A 137 9.17 17.39 0.71
N GLU A 138 8.15 18.16 0.35
CA GLU A 138 8.27 19.30 -0.56
C GLU A 138 8.26 20.66 0.14
N GLN A 139 7.53 20.78 1.27
CA GLN A 139 7.45 22.03 2.02
C GLN A 139 8.71 22.24 2.89
N GLN A 140 9.17 23.52 3.03
CA GLN A 140 10.22 23.94 3.94
C GLN A 140 9.80 25.21 4.72
N PRO A 141 9.92 25.20 6.07
CA PRO A 141 10.18 24.03 6.91
C PRO A 141 9.05 23.00 6.76
N PHE A 142 9.35 21.71 7.01
CA PHE A 142 8.32 20.69 7.00
C PHE A 142 7.35 20.82 8.18
N ASP A 143 6.17 20.30 8.04
CA ASP A 143 5.15 20.31 9.09
C ASP A 143 5.50 19.31 10.20
N VAL A 144 6.03 19.84 11.31
CA VAL A 144 6.46 19.06 12.48
C VAL A 144 5.28 18.32 13.13
N ARG A 145 4.10 18.97 13.23
CA ARG A 145 2.92 18.34 13.84
C ARG A 145 2.46 17.12 13.02
N LEU A 146 2.47 17.27 11.71
CA LEU A 146 2.11 16.17 10.81
C LEU A 146 3.17 15.07 10.83
N ALA A 147 4.47 15.40 10.93
CA ALA A 147 5.56 14.45 11.08
C ALA A 147 5.41 13.61 12.36
N GLU A 148 5.08 14.24 13.48
CA GLU A 148 4.79 13.55 14.73
C GLU A 148 3.53 12.66 14.64
N ALA A 149 2.45 13.19 14.04
CA ALA A 149 1.20 12.45 13.90
C ALA A 149 1.38 11.18 13.04
N VAL A 150 2.06 11.28 11.89
CA VAL A 150 2.32 10.11 11.03
C VAL A 150 3.29 9.12 11.70
N THR A 151 4.22 9.61 12.53
CA THR A 151 5.12 8.73 13.30
C THR A 151 4.34 7.94 14.35
N ARG A 152 3.37 8.56 15.03
CA ARG A 152 2.45 7.85 15.94
C ARG A 152 1.62 6.81 15.19
N GLN A 153 1.13 7.13 14.00
CA GLN A 153 0.40 6.18 13.15
C GLN A 153 1.27 4.97 12.75
N ILE A 154 2.55 5.20 12.40
CA ILE A 154 3.49 4.12 12.11
C ILE A 154 3.75 3.26 13.35
N LEU A 155 3.92 3.90 14.51
CA LEU A 155 4.07 3.17 15.76
C LEU A 155 2.85 2.31 16.08
N GLU A 156 1.65 2.83 15.85
CA GLU A 156 0.42 2.05 16.08
C GLU A 156 0.34 0.84 15.14
N MET A 157 0.68 1.00 13.87
CA MET A 157 0.81 -0.14 12.95
C MET A 157 1.80 -1.18 13.46
N HIS A 158 2.97 -0.76 13.97
CA HIS A 158 3.96 -1.67 14.53
C HIS A 158 3.44 -2.38 15.78
N LYS A 159 2.71 -1.68 16.68
CA LYS A 159 2.08 -2.31 17.86
C LYS A 159 1.10 -3.41 17.45
N GLN A 160 0.36 -3.22 16.36
CA GLN A 160 -0.53 -4.23 15.77
C GLN A 160 0.22 -5.31 14.96
N GLY A 161 1.56 -5.33 15.01
CA GLY A 161 2.37 -6.29 14.28
C GLY A 161 2.44 -6.06 12.78
N ILE A 162 2.08 -4.87 12.28
CA ILE A 162 2.02 -4.55 10.86
C ILE A 162 3.29 -3.82 10.45
N LEU A 163 4.05 -4.41 9.51
CA LEU A 163 5.15 -3.76 8.80
C LEU A 163 4.68 -3.44 7.36
N HIS A 164 4.51 -2.16 7.05
CA HIS A 164 4.13 -1.73 5.71
C HIS A 164 5.31 -1.95 4.75
N GLY A 165 5.12 -2.75 3.72
CA GLY A 165 6.22 -3.13 2.81
C GLY A 165 6.67 -2.03 1.84
N ASP A 166 6.09 -0.82 1.95
CA ASP A 166 6.40 0.37 1.16
C ASP A 166 5.96 1.62 1.95
N LEU A 167 6.67 1.89 3.06
CA LEU A 167 6.29 2.87 4.08
C LEU A 167 6.65 4.31 3.65
N ASN A 168 6.40 4.69 2.39
CA ASN A 168 6.65 6.05 1.95
C ASN A 168 5.47 6.98 2.27
N PHE A 169 5.74 8.27 2.41
CA PHE A 169 4.74 9.26 2.79
C PHE A 169 3.65 9.53 1.74
N GLY A 170 3.84 9.09 0.51
CA GLY A 170 2.79 9.08 -0.51
C GLY A 170 1.68 8.06 -0.20
N ASN A 171 1.94 7.09 0.68
CA ASN A 171 1.00 6.05 1.07
C ASN A 171 0.21 6.36 2.36
N PHE A 172 0.40 7.55 2.94
CA PHE A 172 -0.38 8.05 4.07
C PHE A 172 -1.22 9.24 3.65
N LEU A 173 -2.50 9.01 3.40
CA LEU A 173 -3.47 10.08 3.17
C LEU A 173 -3.95 10.59 4.52
N TYR A 174 -4.17 11.90 4.66
CA TYR A 174 -4.55 12.48 5.94
C TYR A 174 -5.72 13.45 5.83
N ASP A 175 -6.46 13.52 6.91
CA ASP A 175 -7.56 14.45 7.14
C ASP A 175 -7.39 15.08 8.51
N VAL A 176 -7.61 16.39 8.61
CA VAL A 176 -7.54 17.15 9.86
C VAL A 176 -8.96 17.46 10.29
N LYS A 177 -9.36 16.98 11.47
CA LYS A 177 -10.68 17.22 12.04
C LYS A 177 -10.77 18.59 12.71
N ASP A 178 -12.00 19.02 13.01
CA ASP A 178 -12.26 20.31 13.64
C ASP A 178 -11.59 20.46 15.02
N ASP A 179 -11.36 19.36 15.73
CA ASP A 179 -10.64 19.32 17.00
C ASP A 179 -9.11 19.37 16.84
N GLY A 180 -8.62 19.46 15.59
CA GLY A 180 -7.20 19.45 15.25
C GLY A 180 -6.55 18.07 15.24
N SER A 181 -7.30 16.98 15.48
CA SER A 181 -6.78 15.63 15.36
C SER A 181 -6.52 15.26 13.91
N VAL A 182 -5.45 14.48 13.67
CA VAL A 182 -5.07 14.01 12.33
C VAL A 182 -5.43 12.54 12.18
N HIS A 183 -6.27 12.25 11.21
CA HIS A 183 -6.67 10.89 10.85
C HIS A 183 -5.95 10.45 9.57
N PHE A 184 -5.46 9.22 9.57
CA PHE A 184 -4.74 8.66 8.43
C PHE A 184 -5.51 7.55 7.75
N THR A 185 -5.42 7.52 6.43
CA THR A 185 -5.83 6.39 5.59
C THR A 185 -4.59 5.85 4.89
N VAL A 186 -4.23 4.59 5.17
CA VAL A 186 -3.02 3.94 4.64
C VAL A 186 -3.35 3.21 3.35
N ILE A 187 -2.60 3.46 2.28
CA ILE A 187 -2.81 2.84 0.95
C ILE A 187 -1.60 2.01 0.50
N ASP A 188 -1.74 1.28 -0.60
CA ASP A 188 -0.73 0.38 -1.22
C ASP A 188 -0.19 -0.71 -0.28
N ILE A 189 -1.06 -1.28 0.52
CA ILE A 189 -0.78 -2.23 1.60
C ILE A 189 -0.43 -3.65 1.13
N ASN A 190 -0.47 -3.97 -0.16
CA ASN A 190 -0.32 -5.33 -0.71
C ASN A 190 1.04 -5.99 -0.47
N ARG A 191 2.04 -5.23 0.02
CA ARG A 191 3.38 -5.70 0.40
C ARG A 191 3.58 -5.85 1.89
N SER A 192 2.58 -5.49 2.69
CA SER A 192 2.67 -5.54 4.15
C SER A 192 3.00 -6.94 4.67
N ARG A 193 3.62 -6.99 5.82
CA ARG A 193 3.94 -8.21 6.56
C ARG A 193 3.30 -8.12 7.92
N PHE A 194 2.83 -9.27 8.42
CA PHE A 194 2.16 -9.36 9.70
C PHE A 194 3.01 -10.23 10.64
N CYS A 195 3.27 -9.72 11.83
CA CYS A 195 3.99 -10.38 12.91
C CYS A 195 3.02 -10.76 14.03
N LYS A 196 3.37 -11.75 14.84
CA LYS A 196 2.70 -11.97 16.12
C LYS A 196 3.20 -10.93 17.12
N GLY A 197 2.35 -9.95 17.45
CA GLY A 197 2.72 -8.83 18.30
C GLY A 197 3.71 -7.85 17.64
N MET A 198 4.26 -6.98 18.48
CA MET A 198 5.13 -5.91 18.02
C MET A 198 6.45 -6.43 17.42
N PRO A 199 6.85 -5.96 16.23
CA PRO A 199 8.11 -6.35 15.63
C PRO A 199 9.31 -5.90 16.47
N PRO A 200 10.44 -6.64 16.45
CA PRO A 200 11.66 -6.23 17.14
C PRO A 200 12.23 -4.91 16.57
N ARG A 201 13.05 -4.23 17.41
CA ARG A 201 13.66 -2.91 17.10
C ARG A 201 14.25 -2.85 15.69
N GLU A 202 15.08 -3.83 15.34
CA GLU A 202 15.70 -3.91 14.02
C GLU A 202 14.69 -3.85 12.85
N LYS A 203 13.58 -4.59 12.95
CA LYS A 203 12.56 -4.61 11.88
C LYS A 203 11.80 -3.30 11.80
N CYS A 204 11.53 -2.66 12.95
CA CYS A 204 10.90 -1.35 13.00
C CYS A 204 11.80 -0.29 12.35
N LEU A 205 13.08 -0.20 12.73
CA LEU A 205 14.02 0.76 12.15
C LEU A 205 14.24 0.51 10.65
N LYS A 206 14.38 -0.74 10.21
CA LYS A 206 14.43 -1.08 8.77
C LYS A 206 13.16 -0.69 8.01
N ASN A 207 12.01 -0.75 8.64
CA ASN A 207 10.75 -0.32 8.00
C ASN A 207 10.74 1.19 7.82
N LEU A 208 11.24 1.97 8.78
CA LEU A 208 11.34 3.43 8.68
C LEU A 208 12.26 3.89 7.53
N CYS A 209 13.24 3.09 7.09
CA CYS A 209 14.15 3.47 5.98
C CYS A 209 13.43 3.78 4.65
N THR A 210 12.16 3.44 4.51
CA THR A 210 11.41 3.67 3.27
C THR A 210 10.43 4.84 3.35
N THR A 211 10.44 5.62 4.44
CA THR A 211 9.49 6.73 4.67
C THR A 211 9.72 7.88 3.70
N THR A 212 10.96 8.35 3.60
CA THR A 212 11.33 9.52 2.78
C THR A 212 12.80 9.49 2.38
N HIS A 213 13.13 10.18 1.29
CA HIS A 213 14.52 10.47 0.88
C HIS A 213 15.05 11.78 1.46
N ARG A 214 14.19 12.57 2.09
CA ARG A 214 14.55 13.85 2.71
C ARG A 214 15.17 13.60 4.09
N ARG A 215 16.48 13.85 4.21
CA ARG A 215 17.29 13.46 5.36
C ARG A 215 16.85 14.07 6.68
N ASP A 216 16.59 15.39 6.69
CA ASP A 216 16.14 16.13 7.89
C ASP A 216 14.83 15.56 8.46
N VAL A 217 13.86 15.28 7.59
CA VAL A 217 12.58 14.66 7.98
C VAL A 217 12.78 13.23 8.48
N TYR A 218 13.62 12.45 7.80
CA TYR A 218 13.92 11.08 8.21
C TYR A 218 14.53 11.02 9.62
N GLU A 219 15.56 11.84 9.90
CA GLU A 219 16.21 11.91 11.19
C GLU A 219 15.24 12.34 12.30
N TYR A 220 14.40 13.35 12.02
CA TYR A 220 13.35 13.77 12.95
C TYR A 220 12.40 12.61 13.31
N ILE A 221 11.89 11.91 12.30
CA ILE A 221 10.97 10.79 12.49
C ILE A 221 11.60 9.65 13.29
N VAL A 222 12.85 9.30 13.00
CA VAL A 222 13.56 8.24 13.73
C VAL A 222 13.75 8.61 15.20
N ARG A 223 14.21 9.86 15.49
CA ARG A 223 14.34 10.36 16.86
C ARG A 223 13.01 10.36 17.60
N TYR A 224 11.98 10.90 16.98
CA TYR A 224 10.65 10.95 17.59
C TYR A 224 10.07 9.54 17.82
N TYR A 225 10.26 8.62 16.86
CA TYR A 225 9.87 7.22 17.03
C TYR A 225 10.63 6.56 18.19
N ALA A 226 11.95 6.79 18.30
CA ALA A 226 12.77 6.27 19.40
C ALA A 226 12.28 6.79 20.75
N ARG A 227 11.97 8.09 20.84
CA ARG A 227 11.40 8.73 22.05
C ARG A 227 10.08 8.06 22.45
N LEU A 228 9.17 7.84 21.50
CA LEU A 228 7.90 7.15 21.76
C LEU A 228 8.08 5.70 22.22
N ARG A 229 9.23 5.08 21.87
CA ARG A 229 9.58 3.71 22.25
C ARG A 229 10.42 3.63 23.53
N GLY A 230 10.78 4.75 24.13
CA GLY A 230 11.71 4.80 25.28
C GLY A 230 13.12 4.34 24.94
N TRP A 231 13.55 4.47 23.67
CA TRP A 231 14.91 4.15 23.23
C TRP A 231 15.80 5.38 23.30
N ASN A 232 17.11 5.17 23.42
CA ASN A 232 18.07 6.25 23.20
C ASN A 232 17.98 6.74 21.76
N GLU A 233 17.74 8.05 21.57
CA GLU A 233 17.48 8.66 20.26
C GLU A 233 18.70 8.59 19.34
N GLU A 234 19.92 8.85 19.89
CA GLU A 234 21.15 8.84 19.11
C GLU A 234 21.56 7.42 18.66
N GLU A 235 21.42 6.45 19.55
CA GLU A 235 21.68 5.05 19.20
C GLU A 235 20.69 4.55 18.12
N ALA A 236 19.41 4.85 18.29
CA ALA A 236 18.38 4.46 17.33
C ALA A 236 18.61 5.14 15.97
N LEU A 237 19.00 6.41 15.97
CA LEU A 237 19.35 7.12 14.75
C LEU A 237 20.58 6.50 14.07
N GLY A 238 21.65 6.23 14.81
CA GLY A 238 22.85 5.60 14.27
C GLY A 238 22.55 4.25 13.60
N GLU A 239 21.77 3.39 14.27
CA GLU A 239 21.33 2.12 13.68
C GLU A 239 20.49 2.33 12.41
N ALA A 240 19.52 3.25 12.46
CA ALA A 240 18.61 3.52 11.36
C ALA A 240 19.35 4.07 10.13
N LEU A 241 20.33 4.95 10.34
CA LEU A 241 21.19 5.48 9.28
C LEU A 241 22.03 4.36 8.63
N GLY A 242 22.60 3.47 9.42
CA GLY A 242 23.32 2.31 8.89
C GLY A 242 22.41 1.35 8.08
N TYR A 243 21.12 1.23 8.42
CA TYR A 243 20.16 0.48 7.59
C TYR A 243 19.81 1.22 6.31
N LEU A 244 19.64 2.54 6.36
CA LEU A 244 19.34 3.38 5.21
C LEU A 244 20.47 3.33 4.17
N GLU A 245 21.71 3.51 4.60
CA GLU A 245 22.91 3.43 3.73
C GLU A 245 23.00 2.10 2.99
N ARG A 246 22.79 0.98 3.71
CA ARG A 246 22.76 -0.35 3.09
C ARG A 246 21.61 -0.52 2.09
N LEU A 247 20.45 0.10 2.35
CA LEU A 247 19.32 0.10 1.42
C LEU A 247 19.64 0.90 0.15
N GLU A 248 20.21 2.09 0.29
CA GLU A 248 20.60 2.97 -0.81
C GLU A 248 21.69 2.34 -1.68
N GLU A 249 22.71 1.72 -1.06
CA GLU A 249 23.75 1.01 -1.79
C GLU A 249 23.18 -0.16 -2.61
N ARG A 250 22.30 -0.94 -2.01
CA ARG A 250 21.60 -2.04 -2.71
C ARG A 250 20.77 -1.52 -3.90
N ASN A 251 20.08 -0.40 -3.73
CA ASN A 251 19.29 0.20 -4.80
C ASN A 251 20.19 0.73 -5.93
N ARG A 252 21.30 1.39 -5.61
CA ARG A 252 22.30 1.84 -6.61
C ARG A 252 22.86 0.67 -7.41
N LYS A 253 23.27 -0.42 -6.77
CA LYS A 253 23.76 -1.64 -7.45
C LYS A 253 22.70 -2.24 -8.37
N LYS A 254 21.45 -2.28 -7.95
CA LYS A 254 20.33 -2.79 -8.74
C LYS A 254 20.03 -1.94 -9.98
N ASP A 255 20.12 -0.62 -9.86
CA ASP A 255 19.87 0.28 -10.99
C ASP A 255 21.03 0.29 -11.97
N GLN A 256 22.28 0.16 -11.51
CA GLN A 256 23.45 -0.06 -12.38
C GLN A 256 23.30 -1.36 -13.19
N LEU A 257 22.84 -2.46 -12.54
CA LEU A 257 22.62 -3.74 -13.22
C LEU A 257 21.53 -3.65 -14.28
N LYS A 258 20.42 -2.97 -13.97
CA LYS A 258 19.34 -2.73 -14.96
C LYS A 258 19.80 -1.90 -16.15
N ASN A 259 20.64 -0.90 -15.92
CA ASN A 259 21.18 -0.06 -16.99
C ASN A 259 22.18 -0.81 -17.88
N LYS A 260 22.96 -1.75 -17.31
CA LYS A 260 23.82 -2.66 -18.07
C LYS A 260 23.05 -3.67 -18.93
N LEU A 261 21.87 -4.11 -18.48
CA LEU A 261 21.03 -5.05 -19.23
C LEU A 261 20.13 -4.39 -20.29
N LYS A 262 20.09 -3.05 -20.34
CA LYS A 262 19.36 -2.29 -21.35
C LYS A 262 20.25 -1.82 -22.52
N LYS A 263 21.56 -1.94 -22.37
CA LYS A 263 22.57 -1.77 -23.44
C LYS A 263 22.85 -3.09 -24.11
#